data_0ed02b93a400196fa42a8bfb59d4c689
#
_entry.id   0ed02b93a400196fa42a8bfb59d4c689
#
_cell.length_a   1.000
_cell.length_b   1.000
_cell.length_c   1.000
_cell.angle_alpha   90.00
_cell.angle_beta   90.00
_cell.angle_gamma   90.00
#
_symmetry.space_group_name_H-M   'P 1'
#
loop_
_entity.id
_entity.type
_entity.pdbx_description
1 polymer ?
#
loop_
_entity_poly.entity_id
_entity_poly.type
_entity_poly.pdbx_seq_one_letter_code
_entity_poly.pdbx_strand_id
1 'polypeptide(L)'
;MALYILDDPGLSVQLPAKTRTEIGALRALNRHRIPSRPVGLADIDTLAEDPQAVLLLPQFHAVPEAVIRRCEQQAIPVIVLHTPGSSFPALHFSSVCGHAHSDADALLRYCAAAGRQRLALFAFNAVSAVDRSRAQAIADRATALQPEDLFAAVDSFEASFARFYPHRQQYDAILFANDYAAIAFIEAMQAADPTYLAGRFLIGAADTLLSRLYHTTVTTITYHRRDLLRGVATVHRTLLRDRGSVVSLQYQLPAAIAVRQSTQHFPLPPEAAPLPGSGGSTRLRFPEQGFFYEQDPVLGRIMATEDQLCAMDRTELQILLHFLQGDTNRHTAEALYISDQALLYHTRRMFRRAGVADKQTFIRFFARYVSPAHLTAYLHTHACAGI
;
A
#
# COMPACT_ATOMS: atom_id res chain seq x y z
N MET A 1 -7.11 19.60 22.32
CA MET A 1 -5.93 19.27 21.48
C MET A 1 -6.43 18.46 20.31
N ALA A 2 -6.65 19.06 19.16
CA ALA A 2 -7.24 18.36 18.02
C ALA A 2 -6.18 18.05 16.95
N LEU A 3 -6.18 16.81 16.44
CA LEU A 3 -5.48 16.41 15.24
C LEU A 3 -6.42 16.64 14.05
N TYR A 4 -6.07 17.53 13.16
CA TYR A 4 -6.83 17.78 11.94
C TYR A 4 -6.32 16.85 10.84
N ILE A 5 -7.22 16.12 10.19
CA ILE A 5 -6.86 15.17 9.12
C ILE A 5 -7.33 15.77 7.80
N LEU A 6 -6.41 16.00 6.88
CA LEU A 6 -6.78 16.46 5.54
C LEU A 6 -7.63 15.40 4.83
N ASP A 7 -8.87 15.76 4.56
CA ASP A 7 -9.88 14.89 3.96
C ASP A 7 -10.72 15.73 2.99
N ASP A 8 -10.15 16.00 1.84
CA ASP A 8 -10.74 16.86 0.82
C ASP A 8 -11.23 16.02 -0.36
N PRO A 9 -12.51 16.18 -0.77
CA PRO A 9 -13.07 15.43 -1.91
C PRO A 9 -12.29 15.63 -3.22
N GLY A 10 -11.71 16.81 -3.44
CA GLY A 10 -10.90 17.10 -4.63
C GLY A 10 -9.56 16.36 -4.65
N LEU A 11 -9.04 15.99 -3.48
CA LEU A 11 -7.82 15.20 -3.33
C LEU A 11 -8.09 13.70 -3.14
N SER A 12 -9.32 13.31 -2.89
CA SER A 12 -9.69 11.91 -2.60
C SER A 12 -9.30 10.95 -3.74
N VAL A 13 -9.30 11.43 -4.98
CA VAL A 13 -8.88 10.67 -6.17
C VAL A 13 -7.38 10.37 -6.15
N GLN A 14 -6.58 11.19 -5.45
CA GLN A 14 -5.13 11.02 -5.33
C GLN A 14 -4.72 10.13 -4.14
N LEU A 15 -5.67 9.67 -3.34
CA LEU A 15 -5.40 8.83 -2.18
C LEU A 15 -5.40 7.34 -2.57
N PRO A 16 -4.33 6.59 -2.30
CA PRO A 16 -4.37 5.14 -2.38
C PRO A 16 -5.52 4.57 -1.54
N ALA A 17 -6.16 3.50 -2.01
CA ALA A 17 -7.27 2.86 -1.30
C ALA A 17 -6.93 2.48 0.14
N LYS A 18 -5.71 1.94 0.35
CA LYS A 18 -5.17 1.65 1.68
C LYS A 18 -5.19 2.88 2.60
N THR A 19 -4.78 4.03 2.07
CA THR A 19 -4.74 5.29 2.84
C THR A 19 -6.12 5.73 3.28
N ARG A 20 -7.15 5.55 2.45
CA ARG A 20 -8.56 5.82 2.84
C ARG A 20 -8.99 4.96 4.04
N THR A 21 -8.58 3.70 4.06
CA THR A 21 -8.82 2.79 5.20
C THR A 21 -8.05 3.24 6.45
N GLU A 22 -6.82 3.73 6.29
CA GLU A 22 -6.01 4.27 7.39
C GLU A 22 -6.61 5.56 7.96
N ILE A 23 -7.15 6.45 7.13
CA ILE A 23 -7.87 7.65 7.59
C ILE A 23 -9.05 7.26 8.50
N GLY A 24 -9.82 6.25 8.11
CA GLY A 24 -10.88 5.70 8.96
C GLY A 24 -10.37 5.23 10.32
N ALA A 25 -9.19 4.58 10.34
CA ALA A 25 -8.52 4.15 11.55
C ALA A 25 -8.02 5.32 12.40
N LEU A 26 -7.47 6.35 11.75
CA LEU A 26 -6.97 7.55 12.42
C LEU A 26 -8.11 8.35 13.05
N ARG A 27 -9.29 8.36 12.45
CA ARG A 27 -10.50 8.91 13.09
C ARG A 27 -10.86 8.17 14.39
N ALA A 28 -10.47 6.90 14.53
CA ALA A 28 -10.62 6.16 15.78
C ALA A 28 -9.59 6.52 16.86
N LEU A 29 -8.61 7.43 16.60
CA LEU A 29 -7.70 7.97 17.62
C LEU A 29 -8.43 8.67 18.78
N ASN A 30 -9.69 9.02 18.63
CA ASN A 30 -10.54 9.46 19.74
C ASN A 30 -10.51 8.45 20.91
N ARG A 31 -10.36 7.15 20.66
CA ARG A 31 -10.16 6.13 21.70
C ARG A 31 -8.82 6.29 22.44
N HIS A 32 -7.84 6.95 21.83
CA HIS A 32 -6.53 7.25 22.41
C HIS A 32 -6.45 8.65 23.03
N ARG A 33 -7.61 9.29 23.28
CA ARG A 33 -7.71 10.66 23.83
C ARG A 33 -7.08 11.75 22.94
N ILE A 34 -7.03 11.51 21.63
CA ILE A 34 -6.66 12.51 20.64
C ILE A 34 -7.90 12.75 19.77
N PRO A 35 -8.65 13.81 20.00
CA PRO A 35 -9.78 14.17 19.16
C PRO A 35 -9.26 14.47 17.74
N SER A 36 -9.78 13.75 16.75
CA SER A 36 -9.46 13.98 15.35
C SER A 36 -10.65 14.61 14.61
N ARG A 37 -10.36 15.55 13.71
CA ARG A 37 -11.37 16.25 12.92
C ARG A 37 -10.95 16.27 11.45
N PRO A 38 -11.85 15.97 10.51
CA PRO A 38 -11.57 16.19 9.09
C PRO A 38 -11.49 17.67 8.80
N VAL A 39 -10.64 18.05 7.84
CA VAL A 39 -10.50 19.42 7.34
C VAL A 39 -10.33 19.39 5.83
N GLY A 40 -11.01 20.31 5.11
CA GLY A 40 -10.85 20.51 3.68
C GLY A 40 -9.69 21.44 3.35
N LEU A 41 -9.24 21.46 2.09
CA LEU A 41 -8.20 22.38 1.62
C LEU A 41 -8.55 23.85 1.83
N ALA A 42 -9.82 24.21 1.66
CA ALA A 42 -10.30 25.57 1.81
C ALA A 42 -10.16 26.08 3.26
N ASP A 43 -10.27 25.17 4.22
CA ASP A 43 -10.35 25.49 5.64
C ASP A 43 -8.99 25.47 6.35
N ILE A 44 -7.90 25.17 5.65
CA ILE A 44 -6.55 25.07 6.27
C ILE A 44 -6.15 26.37 6.97
N ASP A 45 -6.47 27.53 6.41
CA ASP A 45 -6.11 28.82 6.99
C ASP A 45 -6.80 29.07 8.34
N THR A 46 -7.98 28.51 8.55
CA THR A 46 -8.69 28.65 9.82
C THR A 46 -7.98 27.90 10.97
N LEU A 47 -7.10 26.94 10.64
CA LEU A 47 -6.31 26.22 11.63
C LEU A 47 -5.28 27.12 12.32
N ALA A 48 -4.88 28.24 11.70
CA ALA A 48 -3.97 29.21 12.30
C ALA A 48 -4.56 29.88 13.56
N GLU A 49 -5.90 29.91 13.66
CA GLU A 49 -6.62 30.44 14.82
C GLU A 49 -6.62 29.47 16.02
N ASP A 50 -6.37 28.17 15.78
CA ASP A 50 -6.25 27.17 16.83
C ASP A 50 -4.77 26.98 17.23
N PRO A 51 -4.33 27.53 18.38
CA PRO A 51 -2.95 27.39 18.82
C PRO A 51 -2.52 25.94 19.11
N GLN A 52 -3.43 25.00 19.07
CA GLN A 52 -3.17 23.57 19.28
C GLN A 52 -3.42 22.74 18.01
N ALA A 53 -3.60 23.38 16.87
CA ALA A 53 -3.76 22.66 15.60
C ALA A 53 -2.48 21.93 15.21
N VAL A 54 -2.63 20.69 14.76
CA VAL A 54 -1.64 19.90 14.04
C VAL A 54 -2.35 19.29 12.85
N LEU A 55 -1.85 19.52 11.65
CA LEU A 55 -2.42 18.94 10.42
C LEU A 55 -1.75 17.62 10.10
N LEU A 56 -2.54 16.59 9.88
CA LEU A 56 -2.08 15.30 9.36
C LEU A 56 -2.44 15.21 7.88
N LEU A 57 -1.42 14.96 7.06
CA LEU A 57 -1.55 14.65 5.66
C LEU A 57 -1.44 13.14 5.47
N PRO A 58 -2.50 12.48 4.97
CA PRO A 58 -2.42 11.09 4.53
C PRO A 58 -1.39 10.94 3.41
N GLN A 59 -1.05 9.71 3.06
CA GLN A 59 -0.23 9.46 1.89
C GLN A 59 -1.02 9.84 0.63
N PHE A 60 -0.45 10.71 -0.20
CA PHE A 60 -0.92 11.01 -1.55
C PHE A 60 0.02 10.38 -2.58
N HIS A 61 -0.44 10.16 -3.81
CA HIS A 61 0.43 9.77 -4.92
C HIS A 61 1.49 10.85 -5.20
N ALA A 62 1.11 12.12 -5.07
CA ALA A 62 2.04 13.23 -5.00
C ALA A 62 1.84 13.99 -3.68
N VAL A 63 2.91 14.21 -2.92
CA VAL A 63 2.83 15.00 -1.69
C VAL A 63 2.43 16.43 -2.05
N PRO A 64 1.38 16.99 -1.44
CA PRO A 64 0.93 18.33 -1.76
C PRO A 64 1.88 19.39 -1.13
N GLU A 65 3.02 19.62 -1.78
CA GLU A 65 4.03 20.59 -1.32
C GLU A 65 3.42 21.98 -1.02
N ALA A 66 2.48 22.43 -1.86
CA ALA A 66 1.81 23.70 -1.67
C ALA A 66 1.06 23.77 -0.31
N VAL A 67 0.46 22.64 0.12
CA VAL A 67 -0.22 22.56 1.41
C VAL A 67 0.78 22.67 2.56
N ILE A 68 1.91 21.95 2.47
CA ILE A 68 2.95 21.99 3.50
C ILE A 68 3.52 23.42 3.62
N ARG A 69 3.88 24.06 2.48
CA ARG A 69 4.38 25.45 2.47
C ARG A 69 3.39 26.45 3.06
N ARG A 70 2.10 26.28 2.74
CA ARG A 70 1.02 27.11 3.31
C ARG A 70 0.95 26.96 4.83
N CYS A 71 1.07 25.74 5.34
CA CYS A 71 1.12 25.47 6.78
C CYS A 71 2.38 26.04 7.46
N GLU A 72 3.55 25.93 6.80
CA GLU A 72 4.79 26.56 7.29
C GLU A 72 4.64 28.08 7.46
N GLN A 73 4.06 28.76 6.47
CA GLN A 73 3.82 30.22 6.52
C GLN A 73 2.93 30.64 7.68
N GLN A 74 2.06 29.74 8.12
CA GLN A 74 1.11 29.98 9.22
C GLN A 74 1.54 29.35 10.55
N ALA A 75 2.75 28.80 10.62
CA ALA A 75 3.27 28.10 11.78
C ALA A 75 2.38 26.92 12.27
N ILE A 76 1.66 26.27 11.34
CA ILE A 76 0.87 25.07 11.61
C ILE A 76 1.77 23.85 11.46
N PRO A 77 2.01 23.06 12.53
CA PRO A 77 2.79 21.82 12.42
C PRO A 77 2.09 20.78 11.55
N VAL A 78 2.86 20.13 10.68
CA VAL A 78 2.35 19.11 9.75
C VAL A 78 2.96 17.74 10.06
N ILE A 79 2.14 16.70 10.03
CA ILE A 79 2.55 15.29 10.06
C ILE A 79 2.18 14.66 8.70
N VAL A 80 3.16 14.08 8.00
CA VAL A 80 2.94 13.36 6.74
C VAL A 80 3.09 11.86 6.96
N LEU A 81 2.15 11.07 6.46
CA LEU A 81 2.21 9.61 6.55
C LEU A 81 3.01 9.02 5.40
N HIS A 82 3.74 7.94 5.69
CA HIS A 82 4.47 7.10 4.74
C HIS A 82 5.51 7.81 3.85
N THR A 83 5.79 9.09 4.11
CA THR A 83 6.75 9.88 3.34
C THR A 83 7.88 10.32 4.26
N PRO A 84 9.13 9.87 4.02
CA PRO A 84 10.29 10.34 4.79
C PRO A 84 10.54 11.83 4.56
N GLY A 85 10.94 12.55 5.63
CA GLY A 85 11.30 13.96 5.53
C GLY A 85 12.44 14.24 4.53
N SER A 86 13.35 13.29 4.37
CA SER A 86 14.45 13.36 3.39
C SER A 86 13.99 13.36 1.92
N SER A 87 12.74 13.00 1.65
CA SER A 87 12.17 13.04 0.29
C SER A 87 11.94 14.48 -0.20
N PHE A 88 11.80 15.44 0.72
CA PHE A 88 11.52 16.85 0.44
C PHE A 88 12.36 17.75 1.35
N PRO A 89 13.69 17.86 1.10
CA PRO A 89 14.61 18.55 2.01
C PRO A 89 14.35 20.06 2.13
N ALA A 90 13.60 20.64 1.21
CA ALA A 90 13.20 22.06 1.24
C ALA A 90 11.90 22.33 2.02
N LEU A 91 11.29 21.32 2.63
CA LEU A 91 10.04 21.42 3.39
C LEU A 91 10.25 20.97 4.84
N HIS A 92 9.60 21.66 5.77
CA HIS A 92 9.62 21.30 7.19
C HIS A 92 8.30 20.62 7.57
N PHE A 93 8.34 19.33 7.81
CA PHE A 93 7.21 18.56 8.31
C PHE A 93 7.70 17.40 9.17
N SER A 94 6.86 16.92 10.05
CA SER A 94 7.10 15.67 10.76
C SER A 94 6.56 14.48 9.95
N SER A 95 7.14 13.31 10.14
CA SER A 95 6.71 12.12 9.41
C SER A 95 6.51 10.90 10.29
N VAL A 96 5.57 10.05 9.90
CA VAL A 96 5.38 8.69 10.42
C VAL A 96 5.49 7.75 9.22
N CYS A 97 6.62 7.10 9.07
CA CYS A 97 6.93 6.31 7.86
C CYS A 97 7.82 5.12 8.17
N GLY A 98 7.93 4.19 7.22
CA GLY A 98 8.95 3.15 7.26
C GLY A 98 10.36 3.72 7.10
N HIS A 99 11.34 2.89 7.40
CA HIS A 99 12.74 3.21 7.18
C HIS A 99 13.31 2.28 6.11
N ALA A 100 13.69 2.85 4.98
CA ALA A 100 14.06 2.09 3.78
C ALA A 100 15.14 1.02 4.03
N HIS A 101 16.16 1.32 4.85
CA HIS A 101 17.20 0.33 5.19
C HIS A 101 16.69 -0.76 6.13
N SER A 102 15.82 -0.44 7.09
CA SER A 102 15.22 -1.48 7.96
C SER A 102 14.29 -2.39 7.16
N ASP A 103 13.56 -1.83 6.19
CA ASP A 103 12.73 -2.59 5.26
C ASP A 103 13.59 -3.52 4.39
N ALA A 104 14.70 -3.00 3.86
CA ALA A 104 15.67 -3.77 3.08
C ALA A 104 16.28 -4.91 3.93
N ASP A 105 16.70 -4.61 5.16
CA ASP A 105 17.26 -5.60 6.08
C ASP A 105 16.27 -6.75 6.36
N ALA A 106 15.00 -6.42 6.60
CA ALA A 106 13.95 -7.43 6.83
C ALA A 106 13.74 -8.31 5.59
N LEU A 107 13.63 -7.71 4.40
CA LEU A 107 13.46 -8.42 3.13
C LEU A 107 14.64 -9.34 2.82
N LEU A 108 15.87 -8.83 2.96
CA LEU A 108 17.08 -9.57 2.63
C LEU A 108 17.32 -10.74 3.61
N ARG A 109 17.05 -10.55 4.91
CA ARG A 109 17.09 -11.66 5.87
C ARG A 109 16.09 -12.75 5.51
N TYR A 110 14.88 -12.35 5.12
CA TYR A 110 13.85 -13.30 4.72
C TYR A 110 14.24 -14.09 3.47
N CYS A 111 14.75 -13.43 2.44
CA CYS A 111 15.25 -14.07 1.23
C CYS A 111 16.44 -15.00 1.52
N ALA A 112 17.42 -14.53 2.29
CA ALA A 112 18.61 -15.30 2.62
C ALA A 112 18.29 -16.57 3.46
N ALA A 113 17.36 -16.45 4.42
CA ALA A 113 16.92 -17.60 5.22
C ALA A 113 16.26 -18.69 4.36
N ALA A 114 15.62 -18.29 3.25
CA ALA A 114 15.05 -19.21 2.27
C ALA A 114 16.06 -19.65 1.19
N GLY A 115 17.35 -19.30 1.30
CA GLY A 115 18.36 -19.60 0.30
C GLY A 115 18.22 -18.83 -1.00
N ARG A 116 17.48 -17.72 -1.01
CA ARG A 116 17.27 -16.85 -2.19
C ARG A 116 18.35 -15.78 -2.23
N GLN A 117 19.19 -15.84 -3.27
CA GLN A 117 20.36 -14.97 -3.38
C GLN A 117 20.38 -14.11 -4.65
N ARG A 118 19.68 -14.57 -5.71
CA ARG A 118 19.63 -13.87 -7.00
C ARG A 118 18.33 -13.06 -7.08
N LEU A 119 18.45 -11.78 -6.77
CA LEU A 119 17.34 -10.87 -6.62
C LEU A 119 17.13 -10.02 -7.86
N ALA A 120 15.88 -9.77 -8.26
CA ALA A 120 15.51 -8.72 -9.19
C ALA A 120 14.65 -7.67 -8.47
N LEU A 121 14.83 -6.41 -8.80
CA LEU A 121 13.97 -5.29 -8.41
C LEU A 121 13.05 -4.96 -9.58
N PHE A 122 11.73 -5.10 -9.41
CA PHE A 122 10.79 -4.96 -10.50
C PHE A 122 9.78 -3.84 -10.27
N ALA A 123 9.54 -3.05 -11.32
CA ALA A 123 8.56 -1.95 -11.39
C ALA A 123 8.77 -0.84 -10.36
N PHE A 124 10.00 -0.61 -9.89
CA PHE A 124 10.30 0.58 -9.09
C PHE A 124 10.23 1.83 -9.97
N ASN A 125 9.48 2.82 -9.51
CA ASN A 125 9.20 4.00 -10.29
C ASN A 125 10.26 5.09 -10.09
N ALA A 126 10.81 5.59 -11.19
CA ALA A 126 11.83 6.64 -11.19
C ALA A 126 11.32 7.98 -10.62
N VAL A 127 10.03 8.30 -10.79
CA VAL A 127 9.44 9.55 -10.27
C VAL A 127 9.05 9.47 -8.80
N SER A 128 8.95 8.26 -8.23
CA SER A 128 8.65 8.05 -6.81
C SER A 128 9.91 8.12 -5.95
N ALA A 129 10.03 9.15 -5.11
CA ALA A 129 11.13 9.26 -4.16
C ALA A 129 11.17 8.08 -3.16
N VAL A 130 10.01 7.55 -2.78
CA VAL A 130 9.90 6.38 -1.89
C VAL A 130 10.43 5.13 -2.57
N ASP A 131 10.07 4.89 -3.84
CA ASP A 131 10.55 3.74 -4.59
C ASP A 131 12.07 3.81 -4.82
N ARG A 132 12.59 4.98 -5.21
CA ARG A 132 14.04 5.18 -5.36
C ARG A 132 14.78 4.91 -4.05
N SER A 133 14.30 5.46 -2.95
CA SER A 133 14.92 5.26 -1.62
C SER A 133 14.89 3.79 -1.21
N ARG A 134 13.80 3.08 -1.42
CA ARG A 134 13.67 1.66 -1.08
C ARG A 134 14.56 0.79 -1.96
N ALA A 135 14.56 0.99 -3.27
CA ALA A 135 15.41 0.24 -4.17
C ALA A 135 16.90 0.46 -3.87
N GLN A 136 17.32 1.71 -3.64
CA GLN A 136 18.69 2.02 -3.26
C GLN A 136 19.09 1.38 -1.93
N ALA A 137 18.20 1.42 -0.92
CA ALA A 137 18.45 0.77 0.36
C ALA A 137 18.64 -0.75 0.24
N ILE A 138 17.89 -1.40 -0.67
CA ILE A 138 18.09 -2.83 -0.98
C ILE A 138 19.46 -3.02 -1.64
N ALA A 139 19.80 -2.19 -2.63
CA ALA A 139 21.09 -2.28 -3.33
C ALA A 139 22.30 -1.99 -2.42
N ASP A 140 22.14 -1.12 -1.42
CA ASP A 140 23.19 -0.82 -0.44
C ASP A 140 23.48 -2.02 0.51
N ARG A 141 22.55 -2.98 0.58
CA ARG A 141 22.65 -4.15 1.46
C ARG A 141 22.83 -5.48 0.73
N ALA A 142 22.34 -5.58 -0.51
CA ALA A 142 22.41 -6.79 -1.32
C ALA A 142 23.69 -6.78 -2.19
N THR A 143 24.75 -7.41 -1.67
CA THR A 143 26.08 -7.42 -2.31
C THR A 143 26.10 -8.03 -3.71
N ALA A 144 25.16 -8.93 -4.01
CA ALA A 144 25.06 -9.60 -5.30
C ALA A 144 24.22 -8.83 -6.33
N LEU A 145 23.50 -7.78 -5.90
CA LEU A 145 22.64 -7.00 -6.78
C LEU A 145 23.46 -6.08 -7.68
N GLN A 146 23.20 -6.13 -8.97
CA GLN A 146 23.84 -5.28 -9.98
C GLN A 146 22.83 -4.23 -10.51
N PRO A 147 23.30 -3.15 -11.15
CA PRO A 147 22.42 -2.14 -11.76
C PRO A 147 21.43 -2.73 -12.77
N GLU A 148 21.79 -3.79 -13.47
CA GLU A 148 21.02 -4.50 -14.48
C GLU A 148 19.86 -5.31 -13.90
N ASP A 149 19.89 -5.61 -12.58
CA ASP A 149 18.83 -6.30 -11.89
C ASP A 149 17.65 -5.38 -11.54
N LEU A 150 17.74 -4.09 -11.89
CA LEU A 150 16.64 -3.12 -11.75
C LEU A 150 15.82 -3.04 -13.05
N PHE A 151 14.64 -3.61 -13.04
CA PHE A 151 13.62 -3.51 -14.08
C PHE A 151 12.64 -2.38 -13.71
N ALA A 152 13.10 -1.13 -13.86
CA ALA A 152 12.33 0.04 -13.48
C ALA A 152 11.05 0.22 -14.33
N ALA A 153 10.05 0.87 -13.75
CA ALA A 153 8.83 1.28 -14.44
C ALA A 153 9.13 2.53 -15.30
N VAL A 154 9.37 2.34 -16.60
CA VAL A 154 9.75 3.43 -17.53
C VAL A 154 8.59 3.83 -18.43
N ASP A 155 8.19 2.95 -19.34
CA ASP A 155 7.18 3.26 -20.37
C ASP A 155 5.82 2.67 -20.01
N SER A 156 5.82 1.38 -19.67
CA SER A 156 4.64 0.63 -19.23
C SER A 156 5.05 -0.59 -18.40
N PHE A 157 4.09 -1.20 -17.74
CA PHE A 157 4.29 -2.51 -17.10
C PHE A 157 4.73 -3.56 -18.12
N GLU A 158 4.08 -3.60 -19.27
CA GLU A 158 4.36 -4.58 -20.33
C GLU A 158 5.77 -4.42 -20.86
N ALA A 159 6.24 -3.19 -21.08
CA ALA A 159 7.63 -2.94 -21.51
C ALA A 159 8.65 -3.39 -20.44
N SER A 160 8.36 -3.16 -19.16
CA SER A 160 9.19 -3.61 -18.05
C SER A 160 9.22 -5.13 -17.96
N PHE A 161 8.08 -5.80 -18.18
CA PHE A 161 7.97 -7.24 -18.21
C PHE A 161 8.73 -7.84 -19.41
N ALA A 162 8.61 -7.25 -20.59
CA ALA A 162 9.32 -7.70 -21.78
C ALA A 162 10.85 -7.64 -21.61
N ARG A 163 11.37 -6.62 -20.91
CA ARG A 163 12.80 -6.55 -20.56
C ARG A 163 13.22 -7.60 -19.55
N PHE A 164 12.39 -7.90 -18.57
CA PHE A 164 12.66 -8.92 -17.55
C PHE A 164 12.63 -10.34 -18.11
N TYR A 165 11.65 -10.65 -18.97
CA TYR A 165 11.31 -12.02 -19.35
C TYR A 165 12.48 -12.86 -19.92
N PRO A 166 13.37 -12.33 -20.79
CA PRO A 166 14.53 -13.06 -21.29
C PRO A 166 15.51 -13.48 -20.19
N HIS A 167 15.59 -12.70 -19.10
CA HIS A 167 16.55 -12.89 -18.02
C HIS A 167 15.95 -13.65 -16.82
N ARG A 168 14.66 -13.99 -16.85
CA ARG A 168 13.90 -14.50 -15.71
C ARG A 168 14.55 -15.66 -14.97
N GLN A 169 15.24 -16.58 -15.68
CA GLN A 169 15.88 -17.73 -15.07
C GLN A 169 17.09 -17.40 -14.19
N GLN A 170 17.59 -16.18 -14.26
CA GLN A 170 18.72 -15.72 -13.45
C GLN A 170 18.31 -15.42 -12.01
N TYR A 171 17.00 -15.23 -11.73
CA TYR A 171 16.49 -14.78 -10.46
C TYR A 171 15.71 -15.87 -9.73
N ASP A 172 15.88 -15.93 -8.42
CA ASP A 172 15.15 -16.82 -7.52
C ASP A 172 14.19 -16.05 -6.58
N ALA A 173 14.36 -14.74 -6.47
CA ALA A 173 13.38 -13.85 -5.82
C ALA A 173 13.22 -12.53 -6.60
N ILE A 174 11.99 -12.06 -6.68
CA ILE A 174 11.61 -10.78 -7.29
C ILE A 174 10.97 -9.90 -6.22
N LEU A 175 11.57 -8.74 -6.01
CA LEU A 175 11.08 -7.72 -5.08
C LEU A 175 10.37 -6.63 -5.89
N PHE A 176 9.11 -6.40 -5.58
CA PHE A 176 8.27 -5.44 -6.31
C PHE A 176 8.16 -4.10 -5.57
N ALA A 177 8.01 -3.03 -6.31
CA ALA A 177 7.75 -1.71 -5.75
C ALA A 177 6.46 -1.68 -4.91
N ASN A 178 5.44 -2.45 -5.31
CA ASN A 178 4.16 -2.58 -4.63
C ASN A 178 3.45 -3.89 -4.98
N ASP A 179 2.35 -4.17 -4.30
CA ASP A 179 1.57 -5.40 -4.52
C ASP A 179 0.86 -5.44 -5.88
N TYR A 180 0.52 -4.27 -6.45
CA TYR A 180 -0.13 -4.21 -7.78
C TYR A 180 0.81 -4.71 -8.87
N ALA A 181 2.07 -4.29 -8.81
CA ALA A 181 3.10 -4.78 -9.72
C ALA A 181 3.36 -6.29 -9.55
N ALA A 182 3.29 -6.80 -8.31
CA ALA A 182 3.42 -8.23 -8.06
C ALA A 182 2.26 -9.03 -8.67
N ILE A 183 1.01 -8.56 -8.51
CA ILE A 183 -0.18 -9.19 -9.09
C ILE A 183 -0.11 -9.17 -10.63
N ALA A 184 0.21 -8.03 -11.23
CA ALA A 184 0.37 -7.89 -12.67
C ALA A 184 1.46 -8.84 -13.22
N PHE A 185 2.58 -8.95 -12.49
CA PHE A 185 3.66 -9.86 -12.85
C PHE A 185 3.23 -11.32 -12.79
N ILE A 186 2.50 -11.73 -11.76
CA ILE A 186 1.97 -13.09 -11.63
C ILE A 186 1.04 -13.40 -12.79
N GLU A 187 0.11 -12.51 -13.16
CA GLU A 187 -0.77 -12.68 -14.33
C GLU A 187 0.01 -12.83 -15.64
N ALA A 188 0.94 -11.90 -15.90
CA ALA A 188 1.73 -11.92 -17.11
C ALA A 188 2.61 -13.18 -17.20
N MET A 189 3.19 -13.61 -16.09
CA MET A 189 4.03 -14.80 -16.04
C MET A 189 3.21 -16.08 -16.15
N GLN A 190 2.01 -16.16 -15.56
CA GLN A 190 1.08 -17.29 -15.74
C GLN A 190 0.67 -17.47 -17.20
N ALA A 191 0.53 -16.38 -17.95
CA ALA A 191 0.22 -16.42 -19.38
C ALA A 191 1.42 -16.82 -20.24
N ALA A 192 2.64 -16.40 -19.88
CA ALA A 192 3.85 -16.59 -20.69
C ALA A 192 4.63 -17.87 -20.34
N ASP A 193 4.77 -18.18 -19.05
CA ASP A 193 5.51 -19.35 -18.53
C ASP A 193 4.96 -19.72 -17.15
N PRO A 194 3.86 -20.48 -17.08
CA PRO A 194 3.23 -20.82 -15.79
C PRO A 194 4.13 -21.64 -14.87
N THR A 195 5.14 -22.32 -15.41
CA THR A 195 6.07 -23.15 -14.63
C THR A 195 7.10 -22.30 -13.87
N TYR A 196 7.38 -21.08 -14.34
CA TYR A 196 8.35 -20.19 -13.74
C TYR A 196 8.03 -19.81 -12.27
N LEU A 197 6.76 -19.65 -11.96
CA LEU A 197 6.32 -19.21 -10.63
C LEU A 197 6.61 -20.25 -9.53
N ALA A 198 6.71 -21.53 -9.92
CA ALA A 198 7.03 -22.59 -8.99
C ALA A 198 8.43 -22.41 -8.37
N GLY A 199 8.48 -22.33 -7.05
CA GLY A 199 9.74 -22.20 -6.31
C GLY A 199 10.39 -20.81 -6.37
N ARG A 200 9.77 -19.78 -6.93
CA ARG A 200 10.25 -18.40 -6.88
C ARG A 200 9.64 -17.65 -5.70
N PHE A 201 10.36 -16.68 -5.16
CA PHE A 201 9.83 -15.76 -4.16
C PHE A 201 9.39 -14.46 -4.84
N LEU A 202 8.13 -14.12 -4.65
CA LEU A 202 7.54 -12.88 -5.17
C LEU A 202 7.06 -12.06 -3.97
N ILE A 203 7.71 -10.92 -3.73
CA ILE A 203 7.48 -10.11 -2.53
C ILE A 203 7.08 -8.70 -2.92
N GLY A 204 5.86 -8.33 -2.58
CA GLY A 204 5.30 -7.00 -2.79
C GLY A 204 5.58 -6.02 -1.64
N ALA A 205 4.92 -4.89 -1.70
CA ALA A 205 4.93 -3.88 -0.64
C ALA A 205 3.57 -3.20 -0.55
N ALA A 206 3.20 -2.80 0.67
CA ALA A 206 2.00 -2.07 1.07
C ALA A 206 0.89 -2.90 1.72
N ASP A 207 0.84 -4.22 1.56
CA ASP A 207 -0.18 -5.08 2.17
C ASP A 207 -1.62 -4.65 1.80
N THR A 208 -1.85 -4.51 0.49
CA THR A 208 -3.15 -4.14 -0.07
C THR A 208 -4.21 -5.21 0.24
N LEU A 209 -5.49 -4.82 0.22
CA LEU A 209 -6.58 -5.78 0.41
C LEU A 209 -6.57 -6.83 -0.71
N LEU A 210 -6.32 -6.38 -1.95
CA LEU A 210 -6.28 -7.27 -3.10
C LEU A 210 -5.14 -8.30 -3.00
N SER A 211 -3.97 -7.94 -2.45
CA SER A 211 -2.88 -8.89 -2.24
C SER A 211 -3.24 -10.05 -1.31
N ARG A 212 -4.25 -9.85 -0.44
CA ARG A 212 -4.81 -10.88 0.45
C ARG A 212 -5.91 -11.70 -0.22
N LEU A 213 -6.62 -11.11 -1.18
CA LEU A 213 -7.78 -11.72 -1.83
C LEU A 213 -7.46 -12.34 -3.20
N TYR A 214 -6.28 -12.01 -3.76
CA TYR A 214 -5.86 -12.51 -5.07
C TYR A 214 -5.70 -14.04 -5.08
N HIS A 215 -5.82 -14.65 -6.26
CA HIS A 215 -5.74 -16.11 -6.43
C HIS A 215 -4.45 -16.72 -5.89
N THR A 216 -3.33 -16.04 -6.08
CA THR A 216 -2.07 -16.32 -5.38
C THR A 216 -1.80 -15.18 -4.42
N THR A 217 -2.11 -15.36 -3.14
CA THR A 217 -1.92 -14.30 -2.14
C THR A 217 -0.46 -13.86 -2.06
N VAL A 218 -0.23 -12.53 -2.08
CA VAL A 218 1.11 -11.96 -2.22
C VAL A 218 1.74 -11.71 -0.85
N THR A 219 2.91 -12.29 -0.61
CA THR A 219 3.78 -11.94 0.51
C THR A 219 4.24 -10.50 0.32
N THR A 220 4.17 -9.69 1.37
CA THR A 220 4.38 -8.25 1.25
C THR A 220 5.04 -7.67 2.48
N ILE A 221 5.88 -6.66 2.29
CA ILE A 221 6.36 -5.85 3.41
C ILE A 221 5.32 -4.81 3.79
N THR A 222 5.10 -4.64 5.08
CA THR A 222 4.06 -3.77 5.63
C THR A 222 4.45 -3.21 6.99
N TYR A 223 3.57 -2.42 7.58
CA TYR A 223 3.68 -1.90 8.94
C TYR A 223 2.41 -2.20 9.70
N HIS A 224 2.55 -2.55 10.98
CA HIS A 224 1.37 -2.80 11.79
C HIS A 224 0.57 -1.51 12.03
N ARG A 225 -0.73 -1.56 11.80
CA ARG A 225 -1.67 -0.44 12.07
C ARG A 225 -1.53 0.12 13.49
N ARG A 226 -1.29 -0.75 14.48
CA ARG A 226 -1.06 -0.34 15.86
C ARG A 226 0.15 0.58 16.00
N ASP A 227 1.23 0.29 15.29
CA ASP A 227 2.45 1.09 15.34
C ASP A 227 2.29 2.42 14.61
N LEU A 228 1.54 2.45 13.49
CA LEU A 228 1.14 3.67 12.81
C LEU A 228 0.37 4.61 13.76
N LEU A 229 -0.68 4.09 14.42
CA LEU A 229 -1.48 4.89 15.36
C LEU A 229 -0.65 5.39 16.55
N ARG A 230 0.25 4.55 17.08
CA ARG A 230 1.18 4.94 18.15
C ARG A 230 2.14 6.03 17.67
N GLY A 231 2.69 5.89 16.47
CA GLY A 231 3.60 6.87 15.86
C GLY A 231 2.93 8.24 15.72
N VAL A 232 1.74 8.29 15.12
CA VAL A 232 0.96 9.53 14.99
C VAL A 232 0.70 10.16 16.35
N ALA A 233 0.25 9.37 17.33
CA ALA A 233 -0.03 9.87 18.67
C ALA A 233 1.23 10.43 19.36
N THR A 234 2.38 9.77 19.17
CA THR A 234 3.66 10.21 19.75
C THR A 234 4.12 11.52 19.12
N VAL A 235 4.14 11.60 17.79
CA VAL A 235 4.55 12.81 17.06
C VAL A 235 3.64 13.97 17.41
N HIS A 236 2.32 13.78 17.36
CA HIS A 236 1.35 14.80 17.73
C HIS A 236 1.58 15.38 19.14
N ARG A 237 1.74 14.52 20.15
CA ARG A 237 1.98 14.98 21.55
C ARG A 237 3.30 15.73 21.68
N THR A 238 4.35 15.27 20.98
CA THR A 238 5.66 15.94 21.03
C THR A 238 5.60 17.33 20.38
N LEU A 239 4.97 17.45 19.21
CA LEU A 239 4.78 18.73 18.55
C LEU A 239 4.01 19.74 19.41
N LEU A 240 3.02 19.27 20.15
CA LEU A 240 2.26 20.14 21.05
C LEU A 240 3.03 20.53 22.32
N ARG A 241 3.76 19.58 22.93
CA ARG A 241 4.53 19.84 24.15
C ARG A 241 5.70 20.79 23.91
N ASP A 242 6.42 20.56 22.81
CA ASP A 242 7.67 21.25 22.50
C ASP A 242 7.48 22.26 21.36
N ARG A 243 6.30 22.88 21.28
CA ARG A 243 5.91 23.82 20.23
C ARG A 243 6.89 24.99 20.15
N GLY A 244 7.40 25.26 18.96
CA GLY A 244 8.42 26.27 18.70
C GLY A 244 9.86 25.80 18.90
N SER A 245 10.09 24.65 19.55
CA SER A 245 11.43 24.06 19.71
C SER A 245 11.69 22.91 18.76
N VAL A 246 10.64 22.23 18.29
CA VAL A 246 10.72 21.09 17.34
C VAL A 246 10.22 21.55 15.98
N VAL A 247 11.12 21.58 15.01
CA VAL A 247 10.82 21.96 13.63
C VAL A 247 10.29 20.75 12.84
N SER A 248 10.89 19.57 13.02
CA SER A 248 10.45 18.32 12.40
C SER A 248 10.83 17.11 13.25
N LEU A 249 10.04 16.04 13.14
CA LEU A 249 10.24 14.79 13.86
C LEU A 249 9.91 13.62 12.94
N GLN A 250 10.80 12.65 12.85
CA GLN A 250 10.55 11.43 12.10
C GLN A 250 10.35 10.24 13.07
N TYR A 251 9.15 9.65 13.03
CA TYR A 251 8.85 8.41 13.72
C TYR A 251 8.96 7.25 12.73
N GLN A 252 9.87 6.34 12.99
CA GLN A 252 10.11 5.18 12.13
C GLN A 252 9.23 4.01 12.57
N LEU A 253 8.49 3.46 11.59
CA LEU A 253 7.66 2.27 11.78
C LEU A 253 8.54 1.01 11.63
N PRO A 254 8.41 0.04 12.54
CA PRO A 254 9.08 -1.24 12.38
C PRO A 254 8.48 -2.00 11.20
N ALA A 255 9.35 -2.50 10.32
CA ALA A 255 8.95 -3.34 9.20
C ALA A 255 8.36 -4.66 9.67
N ALA A 256 7.35 -5.14 8.97
CA ALA A 256 6.78 -6.47 9.14
C ALA A 256 6.61 -7.13 7.75
N ILE A 257 6.77 -8.45 7.67
CA ILE A 257 6.51 -9.21 6.46
C ILE A 257 5.26 -10.06 6.69
N ALA A 258 4.24 -9.82 5.89
CA ALA A 258 3.04 -10.65 5.85
C ALA A 258 3.28 -11.82 4.88
N VAL A 259 3.65 -12.97 5.43
CA VAL A 259 3.99 -14.18 4.67
C VAL A 259 2.73 -14.82 4.06
N ARG A 260 2.79 -15.13 2.76
CA ARG A 260 1.66 -15.71 2.01
C ARG A 260 2.14 -16.69 0.93
N GLN A 261 1.22 -17.08 0.03
CA GLN A 261 1.45 -18.11 -0.99
C GLN A 261 2.59 -17.78 -1.97
N SER A 262 2.80 -16.51 -2.32
CA SER A 262 3.81 -16.12 -3.30
C SER A 262 5.26 -16.35 -2.85
N THR A 263 5.45 -16.75 -1.58
CA THR A 263 6.72 -17.28 -1.03
C THR A 263 6.52 -18.67 -0.39
N GLN A 264 5.54 -19.45 -0.87
CA GLN A 264 5.18 -20.79 -0.39
C GLN A 264 4.98 -20.87 1.14
N HIS A 265 4.51 -19.78 1.76
CA HIS A 265 4.38 -19.66 3.22
C HIS A 265 5.68 -19.95 3.99
N PHE A 266 6.84 -19.70 3.37
CA PHE A 266 8.12 -19.88 4.05
C PHE A 266 8.13 -19.07 5.37
N PRO A 267 8.50 -19.68 6.51
CA PRO A 267 8.41 -19.01 7.81
C PRO A 267 9.39 -17.85 7.93
N LEU A 268 9.02 -16.86 8.74
CA LEU A 268 9.94 -15.76 9.07
C LEU A 268 11.15 -16.30 9.85
N PRO A 269 12.37 -15.84 9.51
CA PRO A 269 13.55 -16.18 10.28
C PRO A 269 13.50 -15.49 11.67
N PRO A 270 14.23 -16.02 12.67
CA PRO A 270 14.44 -15.31 13.92
C PRO A 270 15.04 -13.91 13.69
N GLU A 271 14.68 -12.93 14.52
CA GLU A 271 15.22 -11.55 14.40
C GLU A 271 16.75 -11.47 14.43
N ALA A 272 17.39 -12.42 15.14
CA ALA A 272 18.86 -12.52 15.25
C ALA A 272 19.53 -13.14 14.00
N ALA A 273 18.76 -13.51 12.95
CA ALA A 273 19.37 -14.06 11.73
C ALA A 273 20.34 -13.02 11.11
N PRO A 274 21.56 -13.43 10.74
CA PRO A 274 22.53 -12.50 10.17
C PRO A 274 22.02 -11.90 8.87
N LEU A 275 22.37 -10.62 8.66
CA LEU A 275 22.21 -10.00 7.33
C LEU A 275 23.18 -10.68 6.36
N PRO A 276 22.75 -10.91 5.10
CA PRO A 276 23.72 -11.26 4.06
C PRO A 276 24.82 -10.19 4.04
N GLY A 277 26.07 -10.62 3.95
CA GLY A 277 27.25 -9.76 4.16
C GLY A 277 27.15 -8.42 3.45
N SER A 278 27.40 -7.35 4.16
CA SER A 278 27.46 -5.98 3.62
C SER A 278 28.78 -5.80 2.89
N GLY A 279 28.80 -6.02 1.59
CA GLY A 279 29.91 -5.68 0.72
C GLY A 279 29.41 -4.63 -0.27
N GLY A 280 30.13 -3.59 -0.51
CA GLY A 280 29.98 -2.56 -1.53
C GLY A 280 28.56 -2.07 -1.87
N SER A 281 28.30 -0.79 -1.73
CA SER A 281 27.04 -0.19 -2.18
C SER A 281 26.99 -0.13 -3.71
N THR A 282 26.03 -0.77 -4.32
CA THR A 282 25.73 -0.63 -5.75
C THR A 282 24.84 0.58 -5.96
N ARG A 283 25.34 1.60 -6.66
CA ARG A 283 24.51 2.77 -6.99
C ARG A 283 23.59 2.45 -8.15
N LEU A 284 22.30 2.37 -7.87
CA LEU A 284 21.30 2.19 -8.89
C LEU A 284 21.15 3.46 -9.76
N ARG A 285 20.96 3.25 -11.06
CA ARG A 285 20.66 4.31 -12.00
C ARG A 285 19.20 4.20 -12.42
N PHE A 286 18.39 5.11 -11.95
CA PHE A 286 17.01 5.21 -12.41
C PHE A 286 16.97 5.97 -13.74
N PRO A 287 16.07 5.58 -14.66
CA PRO A 287 15.75 6.37 -15.83
C PRO A 287 15.26 7.77 -15.43
N GLU A 288 15.45 8.77 -16.28
CA GLU A 288 14.93 10.12 -16.02
C GLU A 288 13.40 10.18 -16.09
N GLN A 289 12.82 9.29 -16.88
CA GLN A 289 11.37 9.19 -17.07
C GLN A 289 10.81 7.98 -16.34
N GLY A 290 9.58 8.11 -15.87
CA GLY A 290 8.77 7.05 -15.30
C GLY A 290 7.30 7.38 -15.55
N PHE A 291 6.40 6.44 -15.31
CA PHE A 291 4.97 6.66 -15.45
C PHE A 291 4.26 6.53 -14.09
N PHE A 292 3.15 7.21 -13.93
CA PHE A 292 2.28 6.97 -12.79
C PHE A 292 1.52 5.66 -13.00
N TYR A 293 1.49 4.81 -11.99
CA TYR A 293 0.88 3.47 -12.06
C TYR A 293 -0.59 3.50 -12.50
N GLU A 294 -1.32 4.57 -12.16
CA GLU A 294 -2.72 4.76 -12.51
C GLU A 294 -2.92 4.96 -14.02
N GLN A 295 -1.90 5.45 -14.71
CA GLN A 295 -1.93 5.70 -16.16
C GLN A 295 -1.60 4.45 -16.97
N ASP A 296 -1.00 3.44 -16.33
CA ASP A 296 -0.71 2.17 -16.98
C ASP A 296 -1.98 1.32 -17.10
N PRO A 297 -2.32 0.80 -18.29
CA PRO A 297 -3.56 0.06 -18.49
C PRO A 297 -3.69 -1.22 -17.64
N VAL A 298 -2.57 -1.86 -17.31
CA VAL A 298 -2.55 -3.09 -16.51
C VAL A 298 -2.64 -2.74 -15.03
N LEU A 299 -1.74 -1.90 -14.53
CA LEU A 299 -1.66 -1.52 -13.13
C LEU A 299 -2.88 -0.70 -12.70
N GLY A 300 -3.33 0.24 -13.52
CA GLY A 300 -4.52 1.05 -13.26
C GLY A 300 -5.79 0.22 -13.09
N ARG A 301 -5.93 -0.89 -13.84
CA ARG A 301 -7.07 -1.82 -13.66
C ARG A 301 -7.00 -2.56 -12.32
N ILE A 302 -5.82 -3.00 -11.90
CA ILE A 302 -5.62 -3.67 -10.61
C ILE A 302 -5.89 -2.69 -9.48
N MET A 303 -5.39 -1.46 -9.58
CA MET A 303 -5.65 -0.39 -8.61
C MET A 303 -7.13 -0.03 -8.51
N ALA A 304 -7.83 0.06 -9.65
CA ALA A 304 -9.28 0.29 -9.66
C ALA A 304 -10.04 -0.85 -8.96
N THR A 305 -9.59 -2.10 -9.09
CA THR A 305 -10.17 -3.23 -8.36
C THR A 305 -9.97 -3.10 -6.85
N GLU A 306 -8.77 -2.74 -6.41
CA GLU A 306 -8.48 -2.45 -5.00
C GLU A 306 -9.37 -1.33 -4.46
N ASP A 307 -9.50 -0.23 -5.22
CA ASP A 307 -10.34 0.90 -4.85
C ASP A 307 -11.79 0.50 -4.62
N GLN A 308 -12.33 -0.34 -5.49
CA GLN A 308 -13.69 -0.86 -5.35
C GLN A 308 -13.83 -1.75 -4.11
N LEU A 309 -12.88 -2.66 -3.88
CA LEU A 309 -12.89 -3.54 -2.70
C LEU A 309 -12.82 -2.75 -1.40
N CYS A 310 -11.91 -1.78 -1.31
CA CYS A 310 -11.75 -0.94 -0.12
C CYS A 310 -12.95 -0.01 0.13
N ALA A 311 -13.74 0.31 -0.90
CA ALA A 311 -14.96 1.09 -0.78
C ALA A 311 -16.18 0.24 -0.35
N MET A 312 -16.08 -1.08 -0.35
CA MET A 312 -17.16 -1.98 0.07
C MET A 312 -17.22 -2.09 1.59
N ASP A 313 -18.42 -2.00 2.12
CA ASP A 313 -18.69 -2.41 3.48
C ASP A 313 -18.75 -3.95 3.60
N ARG A 314 -18.87 -4.44 4.83
CA ARG A 314 -18.91 -5.90 5.08
C ARG A 314 -20.04 -6.60 4.33
N THR A 315 -21.22 -6.01 4.31
CA THR A 315 -22.40 -6.58 3.63
C THR A 315 -22.14 -6.67 2.11
N GLU A 316 -21.55 -5.64 1.53
CA GLU A 316 -21.18 -5.62 0.11
C GLU A 316 -20.09 -6.65 -0.24
N LEU A 317 -19.09 -6.86 0.64
CA LEU A 317 -18.10 -7.94 0.46
C LEU A 317 -18.74 -9.34 0.56
N GLN A 318 -19.73 -9.53 1.43
CA GLN A 318 -20.51 -10.77 1.50
C GLN A 318 -21.36 -10.97 0.24
N ILE A 319 -22.02 -9.92 -0.27
CA ILE A 319 -22.76 -9.98 -1.55
C ILE A 319 -21.80 -10.33 -2.70
N LEU A 320 -20.62 -9.71 -2.76
CA LEU A 320 -19.60 -10.03 -3.75
C LEU A 320 -19.20 -11.52 -3.67
N LEU A 321 -19.00 -12.05 -2.47
CA LEU A 321 -18.67 -13.47 -2.27
C LEU A 321 -19.74 -14.38 -2.88
N HIS A 322 -21.02 -14.18 -2.54
CA HIS A 322 -22.14 -14.95 -3.08
C HIS A 322 -22.22 -14.85 -4.61
N PHE A 323 -21.98 -13.66 -5.16
CA PHE A 323 -21.96 -13.47 -6.61
C PHE A 323 -20.82 -14.21 -7.29
N LEU A 324 -19.63 -14.22 -6.70
CA LEU A 324 -18.47 -14.97 -7.20
C LEU A 324 -18.67 -16.49 -7.10
N GLN A 325 -19.50 -16.95 -6.16
CA GLN A 325 -19.90 -18.36 -6.02
C GLN A 325 -21.02 -18.77 -7.00
N GLY A 326 -21.60 -17.81 -7.72
CA GLY A 326 -22.65 -18.07 -8.71
C GLY A 326 -24.07 -18.05 -8.13
N ASP A 327 -24.25 -17.61 -6.89
CA ASP A 327 -25.55 -17.57 -6.24
C ASP A 327 -26.53 -16.62 -6.91
N THR A 328 -27.81 -16.99 -6.90
CA THR A 328 -28.90 -16.12 -7.36
C THR A 328 -29.12 -14.96 -6.38
N ASN A 329 -29.75 -13.89 -6.83
CA ASN A 329 -30.07 -12.75 -5.94
C ASN A 329 -30.97 -13.20 -4.76
N ARG A 330 -31.95 -14.07 -5.03
CA ARG A 330 -32.82 -14.61 -3.99
C ARG A 330 -32.03 -15.38 -2.95
N HIS A 331 -31.18 -16.31 -3.36
CA HIS A 331 -30.34 -17.08 -2.45
C HIS A 331 -29.39 -16.17 -1.65
N THR A 332 -28.81 -15.16 -2.31
CA THR A 332 -27.95 -14.18 -1.63
C THR A 332 -28.72 -13.41 -0.53
N ALA A 333 -29.95 -12.95 -0.82
CA ALA A 333 -30.76 -12.23 0.15
C ALA A 333 -31.14 -13.11 1.36
N GLU A 334 -31.57 -14.35 1.09
CA GLU A 334 -31.90 -15.36 2.11
C GLU A 334 -30.68 -15.69 2.99
N ALA A 335 -29.51 -15.94 2.40
CA ALA A 335 -28.27 -16.29 3.11
C ALA A 335 -27.73 -15.16 3.99
N LEU A 336 -27.92 -13.92 3.57
CA LEU A 336 -27.48 -12.73 4.32
C LEU A 336 -28.53 -12.16 5.27
N TYR A 337 -29.73 -12.77 5.32
CA TYR A 337 -30.87 -12.30 6.14
C TYR A 337 -31.24 -10.84 5.84
N ILE A 338 -31.22 -10.44 4.56
CA ILE A 338 -31.60 -9.10 4.12
C ILE A 338 -32.78 -9.18 3.15
N SER A 339 -33.56 -8.10 3.07
CA SER A 339 -34.67 -8.02 2.09
C SER A 339 -34.14 -7.89 0.66
N ASP A 340 -34.97 -8.28 -0.35
CA ASP A 340 -34.66 -8.07 -1.76
C ASP A 340 -34.42 -6.59 -2.09
N GLN A 341 -35.13 -5.67 -1.42
CA GLN A 341 -34.92 -4.22 -1.60
C GLN A 341 -33.55 -3.78 -1.06
N ALA A 342 -33.12 -4.31 0.09
CA ALA A 342 -31.80 -4.02 0.65
C ALA A 342 -30.70 -4.57 -0.27
N LEU A 343 -30.84 -5.80 -0.77
CA LEU A 343 -29.93 -6.37 -1.75
C LEU A 343 -29.83 -5.50 -3.00
N LEU A 344 -30.98 -5.08 -3.54
CA LEU A 344 -31.04 -4.20 -4.71
C LEU A 344 -30.37 -2.85 -4.47
N TYR A 345 -30.53 -2.27 -3.28
CA TYR A 345 -29.85 -1.03 -2.89
C TYR A 345 -28.32 -1.20 -2.90
N HIS A 346 -27.80 -2.24 -2.23
CA HIS A 346 -26.36 -2.52 -2.19
C HIS A 346 -25.80 -2.81 -3.59
N THR A 347 -26.46 -3.65 -4.38
CA THR A 347 -25.98 -4.00 -5.72
C THR A 347 -25.97 -2.81 -6.66
N ARG A 348 -26.99 -1.94 -6.64
CA ARG A 348 -26.99 -0.70 -7.43
C ARG A 348 -25.83 0.23 -7.04
N ARG A 349 -25.54 0.34 -5.73
CA ARG A 349 -24.41 1.13 -5.22
C ARG A 349 -23.07 0.56 -5.69
N MET A 350 -22.88 -0.75 -5.59
CA MET A 350 -21.70 -1.46 -6.04
C MET A 350 -21.48 -1.31 -7.56
N PHE A 351 -22.52 -1.55 -8.37
CA PHE A 351 -22.43 -1.46 -9.83
C PHE A 351 -22.12 -0.03 -10.28
N ARG A 352 -22.77 0.97 -9.68
CA ARG A 352 -22.50 2.39 -9.98
C ARG A 352 -21.05 2.76 -9.69
N ARG A 353 -20.50 2.34 -8.56
CA ARG A 353 -19.08 2.58 -8.22
C ARG A 353 -18.14 1.88 -9.19
N ALA A 354 -18.43 0.65 -9.57
CA ALA A 354 -17.63 -0.11 -10.52
C ALA A 354 -17.82 0.33 -11.99
N GLY A 355 -18.76 1.22 -12.27
CA GLY A 355 -19.04 1.67 -13.63
C GLY A 355 -19.62 0.57 -14.53
N VAL A 356 -20.31 -0.43 -13.96
CA VAL A 356 -20.87 -1.57 -14.70
C VAL A 356 -22.39 -1.57 -14.66
N ALA A 357 -23.02 -2.10 -15.73
CA ALA A 357 -24.46 -2.08 -15.88
C ALA A 357 -25.17 -3.30 -15.30
N ASP A 358 -24.49 -4.43 -15.21
CA ASP A 358 -25.12 -5.71 -14.87
C ASP A 358 -24.23 -6.61 -13.99
N LYS A 359 -24.87 -7.61 -13.37
CA LYS A 359 -24.25 -8.57 -12.46
C LYS A 359 -23.15 -9.40 -13.13
N GLN A 360 -23.32 -9.82 -14.39
CA GLN A 360 -22.32 -10.67 -15.04
C GLN A 360 -21.04 -9.89 -15.34
N THR A 361 -21.17 -8.66 -15.79
CA THR A 361 -20.03 -7.75 -16.01
C THR A 361 -19.33 -7.45 -14.68
N PHE A 362 -20.10 -7.23 -13.60
CA PHE A 362 -19.57 -7.04 -12.26
C PHE A 362 -18.78 -8.28 -11.76
N ILE A 363 -19.37 -9.48 -11.92
CA ILE A 363 -18.69 -10.73 -11.55
C ILE A 363 -17.39 -10.89 -12.34
N ARG A 364 -17.40 -10.70 -13.67
CA ARG A 364 -16.20 -10.82 -14.50
C ARG A 364 -15.10 -9.84 -14.10
N PHE A 365 -15.47 -8.64 -13.67
CA PHE A 365 -14.51 -7.63 -13.21
C PHE A 365 -13.74 -8.12 -11.98
N PHE A 366 -14.42 -8.70 -10.99
CA PHE A 366 -13.79 -9.16 -9.76
C PHE A 366 -13.22 -10.58 -9.85
N ALA A 367 -13.86 -11.51 -10.57
CA ALA A 367 -13.46 -12.90 -10.65
C ALA A 367 -12.03 -13.09 -11.20
N ARG A 368 -11.53 -12.13 -11.97
CA ARG A 368 -10.15 -12.12 -12.46
C ARG A 368 -9.13 -12.01 -11.32
N TYR A 369 -9.45 -11.28 -10.28
CA TYR A 369 -8.50 -10.92 -9.23
C TYR A 369 -8.85 -11.48 -7.86
N VAL A 370 -10.12 -11.74 -7.57
CA VAL A 370 -10.60 -12.11 -6.24
C VAL A 370 -10.93 -13.58 -6.17
N SER A 371 -10.23 -14.30 -5.30
CA SER A 371 -10.53 -15.70 -4.97
C SER A 371 -11.69 -15.77 -3.96
N PRO A 372 -12.79 -16.48 -4.27
CA PRO A 372 -13.88 -16.68 -3.30
C PRO A 372 -13.40 -17.31 -1.99
N ALA A 373 -12.45 -18.26 -2.06
CA ALA A 373 -11.89 -18.91 -0.88
C ALA A 373 -11.14 -17.92 0.04
N HIS A 374 -10.32 -17.05 -0.55
CA HIS A 374 -9.58 -16.03 0.20
C HIS A 374 -10.52 -14.95 0.76
N LEU A 375 -11.54 -14.55 0.01
CA LEU A 375 -12.56 -13.61 0.49
C LEU A 375 -13.36 -14.20 1.65
N THR A 376 -13.72 -15.49 1.60
CA THR A 376 -14.35 -16.21 2.72
C THR A 376 -13.45 -16.17 3.95
N ALA A 377 -12.17 -16.56 3.82
CA ALA A 377 -11.22 -16.54 4.93
C ALA A 377 -11.05 -15.13 5.52
N TYR A 378 -10.96 -14.12 4.67
CA TYR A 378 -10.88 -12.71 5.08
C TYR A 378 -12.10 -12.27 5.91
N LEU A 379 -13.31 -12.56 5.44
CA LEU A 379 -14.56 -12.22 6.13
C LEU A 379 -14.68 -12.91 7.49
N HIS A 380 -14.23 -14.16 7.62
CA HIS A 380 -14.20 -14.89 8.89
C HIS A 380 -13.22 -14.26 9.89
N THR A 381 -11.99 -13.97 9.45
CA THR A 381 -10.94 -13.41 10.32
C THR A 381 -11.32 -12.02 10.85
N HIS A 382 -11.98 -11.19 10.03
CA HIS A 382 -12.40 -9.84 10.39
C HIS A 382 -13.81 -9.77 11.01
N ALA A 383 -14.48 -10.92 11.21
CA ALA A 383 -15.74 -10.98 11.97
C ALA A 383 -15.52 -10.72 13.44
N CYS A 384 -14.37 -11.11 14.00
CA CYS A 384 -14.06 -11.00 15.44
C CYS A 384 -13.35 -9.68 15.82
N ALA A 385 -12.80 -8.96 14.85
CA ALA A 385 -12.23 -7.64 15.07
C ALA A 385 -13.32 -6.60 14.82
N GLY A 386 -14.14 -6.35 15.82
CA GLY A 386 -15.12 -5.25 15.77
C GLY A 386 -14.44 -3.96 15.33
N ILE A 387 -14.94 -3.40 14.20
CA ILE A 387 -14.55 -2.12 13.59
C ILE A 387 -14.64 -0.98 14.60
#